data_259147bc82d271a688e6697819e5dd73
#
_entry.id   259147bc82d271a688e6697819e5dd73
#
_cell.length_a   1.000
_cell.length_b   1.000
_cell.length_c   1.000
_cell.angle_alpha   90.00
_cell.angle_beta   90.00
_cell.angle_gamma   90.00
#
_symmetry.space_group_name_H-M   'P 1'
#
loop_
_entity.id
_entity.type
_entity.pdbx_description
1 polymer ?
#
loop_
_entity_poly.entity_id
_entity_poly.type
_entity_poly.pdbx_seq_one_letter_code
_entity_poly.pdbx_strand_id
1 'polypeptide(L)'
;MREKGLVPRQVFIRPHHREILATLELALRELVLPDRYRQLEAYSAMSQPWTTSALHEALAEHVLRERLSFVLKLERGADPTIAITLPEHGDLVIHLMASGEQLFASTPLCMGSQVDDRAAFNDACLRLNPLNPLSNLGLQQMDGEDIYVVFGELSTRSPLANIVEEIDVLARNTLQAAEALRPYITH
;
A
#
# COMPACT_ATOMS: atom_id res chain seq x y z
N MET A 1 -31.79 -3.25 -26.21
CA MET A 1 -30.66 -3.49 -25.27
C MET A 1 -29.80 -2.23 -24.98
N ARG A 2 -29.65 -1.30 -25.94
CA ARG A 2 -28.90 -0.04 -25.70
C ARG A 2 -29.55 0.92 -24.67
N GLU A 3 -30.84 0.84 -24.46
CA GLU A 3 -31.59 1.72 -23.55
C GLU A 3 -31.31 1.49 -22.06
N LYS A 4 -30.64 0.41 -21.68
CA LYS A 4 -30.31 0.07 -20.28
C LYS A 4 -28.82 0.23 -19.91
N GLY A 5 -28.01 0.89 -20.74
CA GLY A 5 -26.58 1.04 -20.49
C GLY A 5 -25.77 -0.26 -20.65
N LEU A 6 -26.39 -1.34 -21.16
CA LEU A 6 -25.71 -2.62 -21.36
C LEU A 6 -24.87 -2.62 -22.62
N VAL A 7 -23.64 -3.14 -22.55
CA VAL A 7 -22.74 -3.34 -23.69
C VAL A 7 -22.53 -4.83 -23.96
N PRO A 8 -22.61 -5.29 -25.22
CA PRO A 8 -22.35 -6.67 -25.56
C PRO A 8 -20.87 -7.00 -25.43
N ARG A 9 -20.56 -8.20 -24.90
CA ARG A 9 -19.22 -8.77 -24.87
C ARG A 9 -19.29 -10.23 -25.33
N GLN A 10 -18.28 -10.66 -26.09
CA GLN A 10 -18.13 -12.06 -26.50
C GLN A 10 -17.04 -12.69 -25.64
N VAL A 11 -17.34 -13.85 -25.05
CA VAL A 11 -16.41 -14.61 -24.24
C VAL A 11 -16.31 -16.04 -24.76
N PHE A 12 -15.10 -16.62 -24.69
CA PHE A 12 -14.84 -18.02 -25.02
C PHE A 12 -14.76 -18.80 -23.72
N ILE A 13 -15.57 -19.85 -23.58
CA ILE A 13 -15.65 -20.69 -22.39
C ILE A 13 -15.54 -22.16 -22.75
N ARG A 14 -15.16 -22.98 -21.78
CA ARG A 14 -15.25 -24.43 -21.91
C ARG A 14 -16.73 -24.86 -21.82
N PRO A 15 -17.16 -25.94 -22.55
CA PRO A 15 -18.56 -26.35 -22.61
C PRO A 15 -19.21 -26.59 -21.25
N HIS A 16 -18.45 -27.12 -20.27
CA HIS A 16 -18.95 -27.42 -18.94
C HIS A 16 -19.15 -26.18 -18.04
N HIS A 17 -18.73 -24.97 -18.49
CA HIS A 17 -18.94 -23.70 -17.77
C HIS A 17 -20.15 -22.92 -18.25
N ARG A 18 -21.00 -23.46 -19.15
CA ARG A 18 -22.15 -22.74 -19.72
C ARG A 18 -23.14 -22.27 -18.68
N GLU A 19 -23.46 -23.12 -17.69
CA GLU A 19 -24.43 -22.76 -16.64
C GLU A 19 -23.86 -21.66 -15.72
N ILE A 20 -22.57 -21.70 -15.42
CA ILE A 20 -21.88 -20.67 -14.65
C ILE A 20 -21.94 -19.33 -15.40
N LEU A 21 -21.64 -19.32 -16.70
CA LEU A 21 -21.71 -18.11 -17.51
C LEU A 21 -23.12 -17.54 -17.55
N ALA A 22 -24.16 -18.38 -17.76
CA ALA A 22 -25.54 -17.94 -17.79
C ALA A 22 -25.96 -17.27 -16.46
N THR A 23 -25.53 -17.83 -15.33
CA THR A 23 -25.79 -17.28 -14.00
C THR A 23 -25.08 -15.94 -13.80
N LEU A 24 -23.81 -15.83 -14.23
CA LEU A 24 -23.03 -14.58 -14.18
C LEU A 24 -23.64 -13.52 -15.11
N GLU A 25 -24.07 -13.89 -16.30
CA GLU A 25 -24.70 -12.98 -17.26
C GLU A 25 -25.98 -12.34 -16.70
N LEU A 26 -26.80 -13.11 -15.99
CA LEU A 26 -27.98 -12.60 -15.32
C LEU A 26 -27.61 -11.60 -14.22
N ALA A 27 -26.64 -11.93 -13.39
CA ALA A 27 -26.18 -11.06 -12.30
C ALA A 27 -25.59 -9.75 -12.83
N LEU A 28 -24.80 -9.80 -13.92
CA LEU A 28 -24.18 -8.61 -14.53
C LEU A 28 -25.17 -7.67 -15.25
N ARG A 29 -26.43 -8.07 -15.40
CA ARG A 29 -27.50 -7.20 -15.92
C ARG A 29 -28.18 -6.37 -14.85
N GLU A 30 -27.96 -6.68 -13.57
CA GLU A 30 -28.49 -5.91 -12.45
C GLU A 30 -27.68 -4.61 -12.24
N LEU A 31 -28.34 -3.58 -11.70
CA LEU A 31 -27.69 -2.30 -11.38
C LEU A 31 -26.71 -2.43 -10.23
N VAL A 32 -26.95 -3.39 -9.33
CA VAL A 32 -26.10 -3.71 -8.20
C VAL A 32 -25.84 -5.21 -8.22
N LEU A 33 -24.56 -5.59 -8.22
CA LEU A 33 -24.19 -6.99 -8.15
C LEU A 33 -24.62 -7.61 -6.81
N PRO A 34 -25.27 -8.81 -6.85
CA PRO A 34 -25.57 -9.57 -5.64
C PRO A 34 -24.32 -9.80 -4.80
N ASP A 35 -24.46 -9.82 -3.45
CA ASP A 35 -23.35 -9.93 -2.50
C ASP A 35 -22.34 -11.06 -2.79
N ARG A 36 -22.84 -12.21 -3.27
CA ARG A 36 -22.02 -13.35 -3.68
C ARG A 36 -21.05 -13.06 -4.84
N TYR A 37 -21.24 -11.96 -5.58
CA TYR A 37 -20.39 -11.55 -6.70
C TYR A 37 -19.58 -10.28 -6.39
N ARG A 38 -19.72 -9.66 -5.22
CA ARG A 38 -18.92 -8.49 -4.81
C ARG A 38 -17.41 -8.76 -4.84
N GLN A 39 -17.03 -10.00 -4.58
CA GLN A 39 -15.63 -10.40 -4.74
C GLN A 39 -15.13 -10.32 -6.18
N LEU A 40 -16.01 -10.50 -7.17
CA LEU A 40 -15.67 -10.35 -8.60
C LEU A 40 -15.51 -8.88 -9.00
N GLU A 41 -16.30 -7.97 -8.41
CA GLU A 41 -16.08 -6.51 -8.57
C GLU A 41 -14.75 -6.09 -7.97
N ALA A 42 -14.44 -6.55 -6.76
CA ALA A 42 -13.15 -6.33 -6.14
C ALA A 42 -12.01 -6.89 -7.00
N TYR A 43 -12.17 -8.11 -7.56
CA TYR A 43 -11.19 -8.71 -8.47
C TYR A 43 -11.04 -7.94 -9.79
N SER A 44 -12.13 -7.38 -10.32
CA SER A 44 -12.10 -6.55 -11.53
C SER A 44 -11.46 -5.19 -11.28
N ALA A 45 -11.69 -4.59 -10.13
CA ALA A 45 -11.00 -3.39 -9.67
C ALA A 45 -9.50 -3.63 -9.45
N MET A 46 -9.10 -4.82 -8.98
CA MET A 46 -7.71 -5.27 -8.83
C MET A 46 -6.96 -5.45 -10.16
N SER A 47 -7.64 -5.46 -11.30
CA SER A 47 -6.98 -5.61 -12.61
C SER A 47 -6.33 -4.33 -13.12
N GLN A 48 -6.67 -3.18 -12.55
CA GLN A 48 -6.08 -1.88 -12.90
C GLN A 48 -4.99 -1.51 -11.89
N PRO A 49 -3.79 -1.15 -12.35
CA PRO A 49 -2.73 -0.69 -11.44
C PRO A 49 -3.14 0.62 -10.76
N TRP A 50 -2.88 0.72 -9.47
CA TRP A 50 -3.06 1.96 -8.73
C TRP A 50 -2.14 3.06 -9.29
N THR A 51 -2.71 4.23 -9.46
CA THR A 51 -1.95 5.48 -9.47
C THR A 51 -1.97 6.06 -8.06
N THR A 52 -0.99 6.89 -7.70
CA THR A 52 -0.96 7.53 -6.38
C THR A 52 -2.25 8.31 -6.08
N SER A 53 -2.81 9.02 -7.07
CA SER A 53 -4.05 9.77 -6.90
C SER A 53 -5.26 8.86 -6.67
N ALA A 54 -5.43 7.81 -7.49
CA ALA A 54 -6.55 6.87 -7.32
C ALA A 54 -6.46 6.12 -5.98
N LEU A 55 -5.23 5.78 -5.55
CA LEU A 55 -5.00 5.15 -4.25
C LEU A 55 -5.33 6.09 -3.09
N HIS A 56 -4.98 7.39 -3.20
CA HIS A 56 -5.34 8.38 -2.20
C HIS A 56 -6.87 8.49 -2.03
N GLU A 57 -7.64 8.55 -3.13
CA GLU A 57 -9.09 8.61 -3.09
C GLU A 57 -9.68 7.36 -2.42
N ALA A 58 -9.20 6.17 -2.81
CA ALA A 58 -9.66 4.91 -2.25
C ALA A 58 -9.32 4.77 -0.76
N LEU A 59 -8.12 5.19 -0.33
CA LEU A 59 -7.72 5.22 1.08
C LEU A 59 -8.58 6.20 1.87
N ALA A 60 -8.86 7.40 1.35
CA ALA A 60 -9.70 8.39 2.02
C ALA A 60 -11.12 7.87 2.26
N GLU A 61 -11.72 7.21 1.27
CA GLU A 61 -13.02 6.56 1.42
C GLU A 61 -12.97 5.44 2.45
N HIS A 62 -11.93 4.59 2.42
CA HIS A 62 -11.75 3.49 3.36
C HIS A 62 -11.60 3.99 4.80
N VAL A 63 -10.77 5.03 5.04
CA VAL A 63 -10.57 5.66 6.34
C VAL A 63 -11.89 6.18 6.92
N LEU A 64 -12.71 6.85 6.10
CA LEU A 64 -14.02 7.33 6.54
C LEU A 64 -14.99 6.20 6.87
N ARG A 65 -15.02 5.15 6.04
CA ARG A 65 -15.93 4.01 6.23
C ARG A 65 -15.59 3.20 7.48
N GLU A 66 -14.31 2.91 7.68
CA GLU A 66 -13.82 2.09 8.81
C GLU A 66 -13.52 2.94 10.06
N ARG A 67 -13.69 4.27 9.99
CA ARG A 67 -13.42 5.22 11.07
C ARG A 67 -11.98 5.12 11.62
N LEU A 68 -11.03 4.95 10.72
CA LEU A 68 -9.61 4.93 11.07
C LEU A 68 -9.13 6.34 11.41
N SER A 69 -8.12 6.43 12.27
CA SER A 69 -7.51 7.71 12.68
C SER A 69 -6.44 8.23 11.72
N PHE A 70 -6.26 7.62 10.55
CA PHE A 70 -5.26 8.04 9.56
C PHE A 70 -5.56 9.43 9.02
N VAL A 71 -4.55 10.30 8.99
CA VAL A 71 -4.63 11.59 8.31
C VAL A 71 -3.89 11.49 6.99
N LEU A 72 -4.60 11.71 5.89
CA LEU A 72 -4.07 11.56 4.54
C LEU A 72 -3.84 12.92 3.90
N LYS A 73 -2.67 13.11 3.30
CA LYS A 73 -2.31 14.29 2.51
C LYS A 73 -1.69 13.86 1.19
N LEU A 74 -2.30 14.22 0.07
CA LEU A 74 -1.70 14.03 -1.25
C LEU A 74 -0.72 15.18 -1.53
N GLU A 75 0.55 14.86 -1.61
CA GLU A 75 1.61 15.76 -2.02
C GLU A 75 1.78 15.66 -3.54
N ARG A 76 1.48 16.77 -4.21
CA ARG A 76 1.53 16.84 -5.68
C ARG A 76 2.90 17.34 -6.13
N GLY A 77 3.47 16.71 -7.15
CA GLY A 77 4.78 17.07 -7.70
C GLY A 77 5.05 16.23 -8.94
N ALA A 78 6.32 16.14 -9.34
CA ALA A 78 6.76 15.26 -10.43
C ALA A 78 6.45 13.78 -10.07
N ASP A 79 6.69 13.42 -8.81
CA ASP A 79 6.39 12.11 -8.24
C ASP A 79 5.39 12.28 -7.09
N PRO A 80 4.07 12.18 -7.37
CA PRO A 80 3.05 12.35 -6.35
C PRO A 80 3.20 11.33 -5.23
N THR A 81 3.06 11.77 -3.98
CA THR A 81 3.21 10.93 -2.78
C THR A 81 2.04 11.17 -1.83
N ILE A 82 1.58 10.13 -1.16
CA ILE A 82 0.59 10.21 -0.09
C ILE A 82 1.35 10.21 1.23
N ALA A 83 1.30 11.31 1.98
CA ALA A 83 1.75 11.33 3.37
C ALA A 83 0.59 10.85 4.26
N ILE A 84 0.83 9.77 5.00
CA ILE A 84 -0.13 9.12 5.89
C ILE A 84 0.39 9.31 7.31
N THR A 85 -0.28 10.18 8.09
CA THR A 85 0.03 10.35 9.50
C THR A 85 -0.80 9.40 10.34
N LEU A 86 -0.16 8.71 11.27
CA LEU A 86 -0.73 7.72 12.16
C LEU A 86 -0.66 8.20 13.62
N PRO A 87 -1.72 8.90 14.12
CA PRO A 87 -1.73 9.45 15.48
C PRO A 87 -1.56 8.38 16.57
N GLU A 88 -2.12 7.19 16.38
CA GLU A 88 -2.00 6.07 17.32
C GLU A 88 -0.57 5.51 17.43
N HIS A 89 0.32 5.87 16.50
CA HIS A 89 1.73 5.50 16.47
C HIS A 89 2.66 6.70 16.73
N GLY A 90 2.19 7.71 17.49
CA GLY A 90 2.97 8.89 17.84
C GLY A 90 3.19 9.85 16.67
N ASP A 91 2.16 10.03 15.85
CA ASP A 91 2.18 10.86 14.65
C ASP A 91 3.21 10.41 13.60
N LEU A 92 3.51 9.10 13.57
CA LEU A 92 4.40 8.54 12.55
C LEU A 92 3.86 8.84 11.15
N VAL A 93 4.74 9.32 10.27
CA VAL A 93 4.38 9.61 8.88
C VAL A 93 4.95 8.54 7.96
N ILE A 94 4.06 7.88 7.21
CA ILE A 94 4.42 6.97 6.14
C ILE A 94 4.19 7.66 4.80
N HIS A 95 5.19 7.61 3.93
CA HIS A 95 5.10 8.06 2.56
C HIS A 95 4.78 6.89 1.63
N LEU A 96 3.67 6.98 0.88
CA LEU A 96 3.22 5.94 -0.04
C LEU A 96 3.12 6.50 -1.45
N MET A 97 3.76 5.85 -2.41
CA MET A 97 3.75 6.26 -3.81
C MET A 97 3.62 5.05 -4.76
N ALA A 98 3.03 5.30 -5.93
CA ALA A 98 2.99 4.34 -7.03
C ALA A 98 4.05 4.74 -8.06
N SER A 99 4.95 3.82 -8.39
CA SER A 99 5.99 3.99 -9.40
C SER A 99 6.09 2.75 -10.28
N GLY A 100 5.75 2.89 -11.56
CA GLY A 100 5.71 1.76 -12.48
C GLY A 100 4.72 0.68 -12.03
N GLU A 101 5.20 -0.53 -11.76
CA GLU A 101 4.38 -1.64 -11.28
C GLU A 101 4.44 -1.84 -9.75
N GLN A 102 5.12 -0.94 -9.04
CA GLN A 102 5.32 -1.04 -7.60
C GLN A 102 4.62 0.08 -6.83
N LEU A 103 4.08 -0.27 -5.67
CA LEU A 103 3.76 0.64 -4.59
C LEU A 103 4.93 0.60 -3.61
N PHE A 104 5.46 1.75 -3.30
CA PHE A 104 6.54 1.90 -2.34
C PHE A 104 6.02 2.67 -1.12
N ALA A 105 6.10 2.04 0.04
CA ALA A 105 5.76 2.63 1.32
C ALA A 105 7.03 2.79 2.14
N SER A 106 7.30 3.97 2.68
CA SER A 106 8.49 4.20 3.50
C SER A 106 8.25 5.22 4.61
N THR A 107 9.06 5.11 5.66
CA THR A 107 9.12 6.10 6.73
C THR A 107 10.56 6.29 7.16
N PRO A 108 11.02 7.54 7.43
CA PRO A 108 12.35 7.79 7.92
C PRO A 108 12.52 7.22 9.34
N LEU A 109 13.68 6.62 9.61
CA LEU A 109 14.07 6.10 10.91
C LEU A 109 15.02 7.08 11.63
N CYS A 110 16.12 7.45 10.97
CA CYS A 110 17.07 8.45 11.45
C CYS A 110 17.92 8.99 10.30
N MET A 111 18.54 10.15 10.54
CA MET A 111 19.52 10.72 9.61
C MET A 111 20.86 9.96 9.73
N GLY A 112 21.57 9.81 8.61
CA GLY A 112 22.92 9.21 8.63
C GLY A 112 23.91 9.97 9.48
N SER A 113 23.72 11.28 9.67
CA SER A 113 24.50 12.14 10.55
C SER A 113 24.29 11.85 12.05
N GLN A 114 23.22 11.16 12.41
CA GLN A 114 22.90 10.75 13.80
C GLN A 114 23.54 9.40 14.17
N VAL A 115 24.30 8.79 13.27
CA VAL A 115 24.90 7.47 13.47
C VAL A 115 26.43 7.61 13.49
N ASP A 116 27.06 7.40 14.65
CA ASP A 116 28.52 7.54 14.82
C ASP A 116 29.28 6.38 14.14
N ASP A 117 28.88 5.13 14.43
CA ASP A 117 29.45 3.93 13.78
C ASP A 117 28.47 3.37 12.72
N ARG A 118 28.60 3.91 11.52
CA ARG A 118 27.75 3.49 10.38
C ARG A 118 27.96 2.03 10.00
N ALA A 119 29.17 1.47 10.23
CA ALA A 119 29.42 0.07 9.87
C ALA A 119 28.67 -0.88 10.83
N ALA A 120 28.74 -0.62 12.12
CA ALA A 120 28.00 -1.39 13.12
C ALA A 120 26.48 -1.22 12.96
N PHE A 121 26.02 0.00 12.66
CA PHE A 121 24.60 0.26 12.41
C PHE A 121 24.08 -0.50 11.18
N ASN A 122 24.83 -0.46 10.07
CA ASN A 122 24.47 -1.18 8.85
C ASN A 122 24.42 -2.70 9.07
N ASP A 123 25.38 -3.27 9.82
CA ASP A 123 25.36 -4.70 10.18
C ASP A 123 24.12 -5.04 11.01
N ALA A 124 23.77 -4.19 11.99
CA ALA A 124 22.55 -4.35 12.79
C ALA A 124 21.28 -4.29 11.94
N CYS A 125 21.17 -3.31 11.02
CA CYS A 125 20.04 -3.21 10.09
C CYS A 125 19.89 -4.46 9.21
N LEU A 126 20.99 -4.95 8.63
CA LEU A 126 20.98 -6.14 7.79
C LEU A 126 20.57 -7.40 8.55
N ARG A 127 20.94 -7.52 9.83
CA ARG A 127 20.54 -8.65 10.70
C ARG A 127 19.08 -8.56 11.12
N LEU A 128 18.52 -7.36 11.24
CA LEU A 128 17.12 -7.16 11.58
C LEU A 128 16.17 -7.45 10.40
N ASN A 129 16.59 -7.23 9.15
CA ASN A 129 15.74 -7.41 7.98
C ASN A 129 15.03 -8.78 7.91
N PRO A 130 15.70 -9.92 8.13
CA PRO A 130 15.03 -11.23 8.09
C PRO A 130 14.02 -11.45 9.24
N LEU A 131 14.05 -10.61 10.26
CA LEU A 131 13.16 -10.71 11.43
C LEU A 131 11.94 -9.80 11.32
N ASN A 132 11.95 -8.83 10.40
CA ASN A 132 10.85 -7.91 10.15
C ASN A 132 9.95 -8.46 9.04
N PRO A 133 8.75 -8.94 9.34
CA PRO A 133 7.82 -9.36 8.30
C PRO A 133 7.38 -8.16 7.46
N LEU A 134 7.35 -8.32 6.13
CA LEU A 134 6.86 -7.35 5.13
C LEU A 134 7.64 -6.01 5.06
N SER A 135 8.64 -5.77 5.91
CA SER A 135 9.39 -4.51 5.92
C SER A 135 10.89 -4.74 5.93
N ASN A 136 11.60 -3.80 5.34
CA ASN A 136 13.06 -3.80 5.27
C ASN A 136 13.65 -2.47 5.78
N LEU A 137 14.84 -2.54 6.30
CA LEU A 137 15.66 -1.38 6.61
C LEU A 137 16.54 -1.06 5.40
N GLY A 138 16.59 0.20 5.02
CA GLY A 138 17.37 0.68 3.89
C GLY A 138 18.05 2.02 4.17
N LEU A 139 18.92 2.40 3.25
CA LEU A 139 19.58 3.68 3.21
C LEU A 139 19.22 4.39 1.92
N GLN A 140 18.67 5.59 2.03
CA GLN A 140 18.33 6.45 0.90
C GLN A 140 19.08 7.76 0.98
N GLN A 141 19.32 8.39 -0.15
CA GLN A 141 19.87 9.74 -0.21
C GLN A 141 18.75 10.72 -0.57
N MET A 142 18.51 11.71 0.29
CA MET A 142 17.53 12.78 0.06
C MET A 142 18.23 14.13 0.30
N ASP A 143 18.14 15.02 -0.67
CA ASP A 143 18.75 16.37 -0.62
C ASP A 143 20.25 16.37 -0.27
N GLY A 144 20.96 15.30 -0.67
CA GLY A 144 22.41 15.14 -0.40
C GLY A 144 22.75 14.53 0.95
N GLU A 145 21.76 14.23 1.79
CA GLU A 145 21.93 13.55 3.06
C GLU A 145 21.48 12.09 2.99
N ASP A 146 22.19 11.23 3.73
CA ASP A 146 21.82 9.84 3.91
C ASP A 146 20.73 9.72 4.98
N ILE A 147 19.63 9.04 4.68
CA ILE A 147 18.54 8.79 5.60
C ILE A 147 18.30 7.29 5.67
N TYR A 148 18.33 6.75 6.88
CA TYR A 148 17.87 5.40 7.13
C TYR A 148 16.36 5.36 7.15
N VAL A 149 15.79 4.39 6.44
CA VAL A 149 14.33 4.24 6.26
C VAL A 149 13.91 2.82 6.59
N VAL A 150 12.68 2.68 7.06
CA VAL A 150 11.95 1.41 7.03
C VAL A 150 11.00 1.47 5.85
N PHE A 151 10.99 0.44 5.01
CA PHE A 151 10.19 0.43 3.79
C PHE A 151 9.59 -0.92 3.48
N GLY A 152 8.49 -0.91 2.74
CA GLY A 152 7.82 -2.07 2.17
C GLY A 152 7.45 -1.83 0.71
N GLU A 153 7.28 -2.90 -0.04
CA GLU A 153 6.95 -2.87 -1.45
C GLU A 153 5.80 -3.81 -1.76
N LEU A 154 4.85 -3.32 -2.54
CA LEU A 154 3.71 -4.08 -3.04
C LEU A 154 3.56 -3.88 -4.56
N SER A 155 2.84 -4.78 -5.21
CA SER A 155 2.40 -4.53 -6.59
C SER A 155 1.37 -3.40 -6.64
N THR A 156 1.41 -2.55 -7.68
CA THR A 156 0.33 -1.58 -7.95
C THR A 156 -1.03 -2.26 -8.21
N ARG A 157 -1.07 -3.58 -8.34
CA ARG A 157 -2.31 -4.37 -8.48
C ARG A 157 -2.76 -5.01 -7.17
N SER A 158 -2.09 -4.69 -6.05
CA SER A 158 -2.47 -5.23 -4.74
C SER A 158 -3.85 -4.74 -4.32
N PRO A 159 -4.66 -5.59 -3.66
CA PRO A 159 -5.91 -5.16 -3.04
C PRO A 159 -5.71 -4.03 -2.04
N LEU A 160 -6.67 -3.12 -1.93
CA LEU A 160 -6.63 -2.04 -0.95
C LEU A 160 -6.45 -2.56 0.49
N ALA A 161 -7.09 -3.68 0.83
CA ALA A 161 -6.95 -4.31 2.14
C ALA A 161 -5.49 -4.68 2.47
N ASN A 162 -4.75 -5.22 1.50
CA ASN A 162 -3.34 -5.56 1.68
C ASN A 162 -2.46 -4.29 1.83
N ILE A 163 -2.83 -3.21 1.13
CA ILE A 163 -2.12 -1.93 1.25
C ILE A 163 -2.33 -1.33 2.65
N VAL A 164 -3.55 -1.40 3.17
CA VAL A 164 -3.87 -0.94 4.55
C VAL A 164 -3.13 -1.79 5.59
N GLU A 165 -3.07 -3.10 5.41
CA GLU A 165 -2.30 -4.01 6.27
C GLU A 165 -0.81 -3.69 6.24
N GLU A 166 -0.25 -3.42 5.05
CA GLU A 166 1.15 -3.02 4.89
C GLU A 166 1.48 -1.73 5.66
N ILE A 167 0.59 -0.72 5.59
CA ILE A 167 0.75 0.54 6.33
C ILE A 167 0.82 0.28 7.84
N ASP A 168 -0.07 -0.55 8.38
CA ASP A 168 -0.11 -0.88 9.80
C ASP A 168 1.11 -1.71 10.25
N VAL A 169 1.51 -2.70 9.45
CA VAL A 169 2.70 -3.51 9.71
C VAL A 169 3.96 -2.65 9.67
N LEU A 170 4.09 -1.78 8.65
CA LEU A 170 5.22 -0.88 8.51
C LEU A 170 5.36 0.05 9.72
N ALA A 171 4.25 0.59 10.21
CA ALA A 171 4.25 1.44 11.40
C ALA A 171 4.78 0.70 12.63
N ARG A 172 4.27 -0.49 12.91
CA ARG A 172 4.74 -1.32 14.04
C ARG A 172 6.20 -1.70 13.92
N ASN A 173 6.63 -2.14 12.73
CA ASN A 173 8.01 -2.51 12.49
C ASN A 173 8.97 -1.33 12.62
N THR A 174 8.53 -0.13 12.24
CA THR A 174 9.33 1.10 12.42
C THR A 174 9.57 1.40 13.89
N LEU A 175 8.55 1.32 14.72
CA LEU A 175 8.69 1.54 16.17
C LEU A 175 9.60 0.48 16.82
N GLN A 176 9.47 -0.78 16.40
CA GLN A 176 10.34 -1.85 16.88
C GLN A 176 11.79 -1.66 16.43
N ALA A 177 12.01 -1.28 15.18
CA ALA A 177 13.35 -0.99 14.65
C ALA A 177 13.99 0.21 15.37
N ALA A 178 13.22 1.28 15.60
CA ALA A 178 13.69 2.45 16.34
C ALA A 178 14.16 2.09 17.77
N GLU A 179 13.41 1.22 18.46
CA GLU A 179 13.80 0.75 19.78
C GLU A 179 15.05 -0.13 19.74
N ALA A 180 15.11 -1.09 18.82
CA ALA A 180 16.24 -2.02 18.68
C ALA A 180 17.53 -1.29 18.26
N LEU A 181 17.43 -0.25 17.44
CA LEU A 181 18.58 0.50 16.92
C LEU A 181 18.93 1.74 17.73
N ARG A 182 18.15 2.08 18.76
CA ARG A 182 18.41 3.23 19.67
C ARG A 182 19.84 3.31 20.18
N PRO A 183 20.52 2.20 20.57
CA PRO A 183 21.89 2.26 21.08
C PRO A 183 22.92 2.78 20.09
N TYR A 184 22.60 2.82 18.80
CA TYR A 184 23.49 3.27 17.73
C TYR A 184 23.23 4.71 17.28
N ILE A 185 22.13 5.33 17.76
CA ILE A 185 21.70 6.66 17.33
C ILE A 185 22.05 7.67 18.41
N THR A 186 22.76 8.71 18.00
CA THR A 186 23.06 9.87 18.86
C THR A 186 21.95 10.91 18.80
N HIS A 187 21.67 11.56 19.90
CA HIS A 187 20.60 12.56 20.04
C HIS A 187 21.10 13.97 19.74
#